data_47c9daba3ec7f5e680c3492ed902919e
#
_entry.id   47c9daba3ec7f5e680c3492ed902919e
#
_cell.length_a   1.000
_cell.length_b   1.000
_cell.length_c   1.000
_cell.angle_alpha   90.00
_cell.angle_beta   90.00
_cell.angle_gamma   90.00
#
_symmetry.space_group_name_H-M   'P 1'
#
loop_
_entity.id
_entity.type
_entity.pdbx_description
1 polymer ?
#
loop_
_entity_poly.entity_id
_entity_poly.type
_entity_poly.pdbx_seq_one_letter_code
_entity_poly.pdbx_strand_id
1 'polypeptide(L)'
;MDLKELQGVSNDRFNETHEFHPKHPTTGAELGFTITIRSMRSDEMLRLMNRLSREAQLKATKEQRTGKAEVETMEQLFARDIETACVLTVSFDGLKDDGKEVGSDAEAIKSVLSQYTWLRKQIMDEAAEEQNFFKA
;
A
#
# COMPACT_ATOMS: atom_id res chain seq x y z
N MET A 1 12.08 19.77 -27.22
CA MET A 1 12.01 18.52 -26.42
C MET A 1 11.37 17.41 -27.24
N ASP A 2 12.03 16.28 -27.33
CA ASP A 2 11.52 15.11 -28.05
C ASP A 2 10.80 14.18 -27.03
N LEU A 3 9.68 13.60 -27.45
CA LEU A 3 8.95 12.64 -26.63
C LEU A 3 9.82 11.46 -26.19
N LYS A 4 10.82 11.09 -27.00
CA LYS A 4 11.75 10.01 -26.65
C LYS A 4 12.53 10.30 -25.38
N GLU A 5 12.80 11.56 -25.07
CA GLU A 5 13.50 11.97 -23.86
C GLU A 5 12.66 11.77 -22.62
N LEU A 6 11.35 11.66 -22.77
CA LEU A 6 10.43 11.42 -21.65
C LEU A 6 10.26 9.95 -21.29
N GLN A 7 10.83 9.01 -22.06
CA GLN A 7 10.67 7.57 -21.79
C GLN A 7 11.23 7.17 -20.42
N GLY A 8 12.30 7.84 -19.96
CA GLY A 8 12.89 7.55 -18.65
C GLY A 8 12.00 7.95 -17.48
N VAL A 9 10.94 8.74 -17.72
CA VAL A 9 9.97 9.15 -16.70
C VAL A 9 8.54 8.77 -17.10
N SER A 10 8.40 7.73 -17.93
CA SER A 10 7.08 7.24 -18.33
C SER A 10 6.35 6.57 -17.16
N ASN A 11 5.03 6.45 -17.28
CA ASN A 11 4.19 5.81 -16.26
C ASN A 11 4.56 4.35 -15.99
N ASP A 12 5.26 3.69 -16.91
CA ASP A 12 5.73 2.31 -16.69
C ASP A 12 6.67 2.20 -15.50
N ARG A 13 7.36 3.29 -15.14
CA ARG A 13 8.23 3.33 -13.96
C ARG A 13 7.46 3.10 -12.66
N PHE A 14 6.16 3.37 -12.63
CA PHE A 14 5.34 3.10 -11.45
C PHE A 14 5.14 1.61 -11.17
N ASN A 15 5.56 0.72 -12.06
CA ASN A 15 5.56 -0.72 -11.81
C ASN A 15 6.88 -1.22 -11.19
N GLU A 16 7.86 -0.34 -11.03
CA GLU A 16 9.08 -0.63 -10.30
C GLU A 16 8.82 -0.55 -8.81
N THR A 17 9.65 -1.22 -8.04
CA THR A 17 9.56 -1.20 -6.57
C THR A 17 10.53 -0.20 -5.99
N HIS A 18 10.28 0.16 -4.73
CA HIS A 18 11.12 1.10 -3.98
C HIS A 18 11.36 0.54 -2.57
N GLU A 19 12.59 0.61 -2.11
CA GLU A 19 12.96 0.22 -0.75
C GLU A 19 13.07 1.45 0.13
N PHE A 20 12.57 1.37 1.35
CA PHE A 20 12.76 2.43 2.33
C PHE A 20 13.00 1.84 3.71
N HIS A 21 13.60 2.66 4.58
CA HIS A 21 13.88 2.31 5.97
C HIS A 21 12.81 2.94 6.87
N PRO A 22 11.93 2.12 7.48
CA PRO A 22 10.93 2.65 8.40
C PRO A 22 11.58 3.34 9.60
N LYS A 23 10.93 4.37 10.10
CA LYS A 23 11.42 5.17 11.22
C LYS A 23 10.48 5.06 12.40
N HIS A 24 11.06 5.13 13.60
CA HIS A 24 10.28 5.17 14.81
C HIS A 24 9.32 6.38 14.77
N PRO A 25 8.03 6.19 15.07
CA PRO A 25 7.02 7.24 14.88
C PRO A 25 7.22 8.45 15.79
N THR A 26 7.92 8.30 16.89
CA THR A 26 8.17 9.38 17.86
C THR A 26 9.57 9.95 17.73
N THR A 27 10.60 9.10 17.67
CA THR A 27 12.01 9.53 17.69
C THR A 27 12.57 9.82 16.30
N GLY A 28 11.97 9.27 15.25
CA GLY A 28 12.49 9.38 13.89
C GLY A 28 13.70 8.51 13.59
N ALA A 29 14.15 7.70 14.55
CA ALA A 29 15.31 6.82 14.37
C ALA A 29 14.95 5.64 13.46
N GLU A 30 15.91 5.21 12.63
CA GLU A 30 15.71 4.03 11.78
C GLU A 30 15.56 2.77 12.65
N LEU A 31 14.65 1.88 12.24
CA LEU A 31 14.28 0.70 13.02
C LEU A 31 15.08 -0.55 12.65
N GLY A 32 16.01 -0.45 11.71
CA GLY A 32 16.93 -1.54 11.39
C GLY A 32 16.39 -2.59 10.45
N PHE A 33 15.26 -2.34 9.79
CA PHE A 33 14.75 -3.21 8.74
C PHE A 33 14.32 -2.39 7.52
N THR A 34 14.14 -3.05 6.40
CA THR A 34 13.79 -2.42 5.13
C THR A 34 12.47 -2.96 4.63
N ILE A 35 11.66 -2.10 4.03
CA ILE A 35 10.43 -2.50 3.37
C ILE A 35 10.54 -2.17 1.89
N THR A 36 10.21 -3.16 1.06
CA THR A 36 10.09 -2.97 -0.39
C THR A 36 8.61 -2.77 -0.71
N ILE A 37 8.29 -1.69 -1.40
CA ILE A 37 6.92 -1.30 -1.69
C ILE A 37 6.68 -1.06 -3.18
N ARG A 38 5.39 -1.07 -3.54
CA ARG A 38 4.89 -0.66 -4.85
C ARG A 38 4.42 0.79 -4.81
N SER A 39 4.35 1.41 -5.98
CA SER A 39 3.75 2.74 -6.12
C SER A 39 2.23 2.70 -5.92
N MET A 40 1.66 3.79 -5.43
CA MET A 40 0.21 4.01 -5.45
C MET A 40 -0.36 3.97 -6.88
N ARG A 41 0.48 4.14 -7.90
CA ARG A 41 0.10 4.11 -9.32
C ARG A 41 0.52 2.82 -10.02
N SER A 42 0.92 1.79 -9.27
CA SER A 42 1.25 0.50 -9.83
C SER A 42 0.01 -0.21 -10.39
N ASP A 43 0.24 -1.19 -11.27
CA ASP A 43 -0.85 -2.00 -11.81
C ASP A 43 -1.60 -2.76 -10.73
N GLU A 44 -0.91 -3.23 -9.69
CA GLU A 44 -1.51 -3.90 -8.54
C GLU A 44 -2.49 -3.00 -7.81
N MET A 45 -2.10 -1.74 -7.59
CA MET A 45 -2.99 -0.75 -6.95
C MET A 45 -4.17 -0.41 -7.85
N LEU A 46 -3.96 -0.31 -9.16
CA LEU A 46 -5.06 -0.06 -10.10
C LEU A 46 -6.10 -1.18 -10.03
N ARG A 47 -5.66 -2.44 -9.95
CA ARG A 47 -6.57 -3.58 -9.80
C ARG A 47 -7.37 -3.51 -8.50
N LEU A 48 -6.70 -3.15 -7.40
CA LEU A 48 -7.38 -2.97 -6.11
C LEU A 48 -8.43 -1.86 -6.21
N MET A 49 -8.06 -0.70 -6.75
CA MET A 49 -8.98 0.43 -6.89
C MET A 49 -10.18 0.11 -7.76
N ASN A 50 -9.96 -0.63 -8.86
CA ASN A 50 -11.04 -1.08 -9.73
C ASN A 50 -12.00 -2.03 -9.00
N ARG A 51 -11.47 -2.94 -8.19
CA ARG A 51 -12.30 -3.85 -7.39
C ARG A 51 -13.11 -3.09 -6.35
N LEU A 52 -12.48 -2.17 -5.62
CA LEU A 52 -13.16 -1.36 -4.62
C LEU A 52 -14.25 -0.48 -5.24
N SER A 53 -13.97 0.10 -6.41
CA SER A 53 -14.96 0.89 -7.14
C SER A 53 -16.15 0.05 -7.56
N ARG A 54 -15.92 -1.18 -8.03
CA ARG A 54 -17.00 -2.10 -8.42
C ARG A 54 -17.86 -2.47 -7.21
N GLU A 55 -17.22 -2.78 -6.09
CA GLU A 55 -17.94 -3.09 -4.85
C GLU A 55 -18.80 -1.91 -4.38
N ALA A 56 -18.29 -0.69 -4.49
CA ALA A 56 -19.02 0.52 -4.15
C ALA A 56 -20.24 0.71 -5.05
N GLN A 57 -20.12 0.43 -6.36
CA GLN A 57 -21.23 0.52 -7.30
C GLN A 57 -22.31 -0.53 -7.01
N LEU A 58 -21.91 -1.75 -6.69
CA LEU A 58 -22.85 -2.81 -6.33
C LEU A 58 -23.61 -2.46 -5.05
N LYS A 59 -22.93 -1.88 -4.07
CA LYS A 59 -23.54 -1.42 -2.84
C LYS A 59 -24.54 -0.31 -3.12
N ALA A 60 -24.19 0.68 -3.93
CA ALA A 60 -25.06 1.78 -4.29
C ALA A 60 -26.31 1.30 -5.01
N THR A 61 -26.18 0.34 -5.93
CA THR A 61 -27.30 -0.27 -6.64
C THR A 61 -28.24 -1.00 -5.68
N LYS A 62 -27.69 -1.74 -4.73
CA LYS A 62 -28.45 -2.44 -3.71
C LYS A 62 -29.22 -1.45 -2.83
N GLU A 63 -28.60 -0.36 -2.41
CA GLU A 63 -29.24 0.69 -1.62
C GLU A 63 -30.40 1.34 -2.36
N GLN A 64 -30.26 1.58 -3.66
CA GLN A 64 -31.35 2.09 -4.50
C GLN A 64 -32.53 1.11 -4.57
N ARG A 65 -32.26 -0.19 -4.69
CA ARG A 65 -33.30 -1.21 -4.77
C ARG A 65 -34.04 -1.42 -3.48
N THR A 66 -33.34 -1.38 -2.36
CA THR A 66 -33.92 -1.68 -1.05
C THR A 66 -34.39 -0.44 -0.29
N GLY A 67 -33.97 0.76 -0.72
CA GLY A 67 -34.28 2.01 -0.03
C GLY A 67 -33.56 2.16 1.31
N LYS A 68 -32.58 1.28 1.59
CA LYS A 68 -31.82 1.30 2.84
C LYS A 68 -30.38 1.66 2.55
N ALA A 69 -29.92 2.77 3.11
CA ALA A 69 -28.51 3.15 3.07
C ALA A 69 -27.75 2.35 4.13
N GLU A 70 -26.66 1.71 3.73
CA GLU A 70 -25.75 1.04 4.65
C GLU A 70 -24.61 2.02 4.98
N VAL A 71 -24.46 2.34 6.28
CA VAL A 71 -23.36 3.17 6.73
C VAL A 71 -22.13 2.29 6.90
N GLU A 72 -21.00 2.71 6.31
CA GLU A 72 -19.74 2.01 6.43
C GLU A 72 -19.23 2.10 7.87
N THR A 73 -18.89 0.95 8.46
CA THR A 73 -18.37 0.90 9.84
C THR A 73 -16.90 1.26 9.89
N MET A 74 -16.41 1.62 11.09
CA MET A 74 -14.98 1.88 11.29
C MET A 74 -14.15 0.63 11.01
N GLU A 75 -14.66 -0.57 11.34
CA GLU A 75 -13.99 -1.82 11.04
C GLU A 75 -13.81 -2.02 9.54
N GLN A 76 -14.80 -1.64 8.73
CA GLN A 76 -14.70 -1.72 7.27
C GLN A 76 -13.65 -0.76 6.72
N LEU A 77 -13.59 0.46 7.27
CA LEU A 77 -12.58 1.45 6.89
C LEU A 77 -11.17 0.96 7.24
N PHE A 78 -10.99 0.41 8.44
CA PHE A 78 -9.70 -0.12 8.87
C PHE A 78 -9.28 -1.32 8.01
N ALA A 79 -10.22 -2.21 7.69
CA ALA A 79 -9.93 -3.36 6.85
C ALA A 79 -9.48 -2.93 5.44
N ARG A 80 -10.08 -1.89 4.89
CA ARG A 80 -9.68 -1.33 3.59
C ARG A 80 -8.30 -0.70 3.65
N ASP A 81 -8.00 0.01 4.73
CA ASP A 81 -6.70 0.62 4.96
C ASP A 81 -5.60 -0.43 5.03
N ILE A 82 -5.84 -1.51 5.79
CA ILE A 82 -4.92 -2.63 5.90
C ILE A 82 -4.71 -3.30 4.55
N GLU A 83 -5.78 -3.54 3.81
CA GLU A 83 -5.71 -4.16 2.49
C GLU A 83 -4.88 -3.32 1.52
N THR A 84 -5.09 -2.00 1.51
CA THR A 84 -4.33 -1.08 0.68
C THR A 84 -2.83 -1.17 1.01
N ALA A 85 -2.49 -1.10 2.28
CA ALA A 85 -1.10 -1.20 2.71
C ALA A 85 -0.49 -2.55 2.35
N CYS A 86 -1.26 -3.64 2.45
CA CYS A 86 -0.80 -4.98 2.07
C CYS A 86 -0.51 -5.08 0.58
N VAL A 87 -1.35 -4.51 -0.28
CA VAL A 87 -1.11 -4.51 -1.72
C VAL A 87 0.15 -3.72 -2.07
N LEU A 88 0.39 -2.61 -1.36
CA LEU A 88 1.58 -1.78 -1.57
C LEU A 88 2.87 -2.46 -1.10
N THR A 89 2.80 -3.42 -0.20
CA THR A 89 3.98 -4.03 0.41
C THR A 89 4.40 -5.29 -0.35
N VAL A 90 5.64 -5.31 -0.83
CA VAL A 90 6.21 -6.48 -1.51
C VAL A 90 6.88 -7.40 -0.49
N SER A 91 7.72 -6.86 0.36
CA SER A 91 8.52 -7.67 1.29
C SER A 91 9.07 -6.85 2.45
N PHE A 92 9.37 -7.56 3.53
CA PHE A 92 10.18 -7.07 4.63
C PHE A 92 11.57 -7.73 4.54
N ASP A 93 12.61 -6.97 4.89
CA ASP A 93 13.96 -7.49 4.96
C ASP A 93 14.59 -7.06 6.30
N GLY A 94 15.04 -8.03 7.07
CA GLY A 94 15.65 -7.79 8.38
C GLY A 94 14.65 -7.63 9.52
N LEU A 95 13.36 -7.84 9.29
CA LEU A 95 12.35 -7.81 10.36
C LEU A 95 12.27 -9.19 10.99
N LYS A 96 12.39 -9.24 12.32
CA LYS A 96 12.37 -10.49 13.07
C LYS A 96 11.29 -10.51 14.12
N ASP A 97 10.75 -11.70 14.36
CA ASP A 97 9.83 -11.98 15.45
C ASP A 97 10.43 -13.11 16.29
N ASP A 98 10.78 -12.81 17.54
CA ASP A 98 11.42 -13.74 18.47
C ASP A 98 12.64 -14.46 17.87
N GLY A 99 13.48 -13.67 17.19
CA GLY A 99 14.72 -14.14 16.57
C GLY A 99 14.59 -14.79 15.21
N LYS A 100 13.36 -15.01 14.73
CA LYS A 100 13.07 -15.57 13.41
C LYS A 100 12.68 -14.49 12.43
N GLU A 101 13.15 -14.60 11.19
CA GLU A 101 12.76 -13.65 10.16
C GLU A 101 11.25 -13.73 9.87
N VAL A 102 10.62 -12.55 9.82
CA VAL A 102 9.23 -12.44 9.40
C VAL A 102 9.16 -12.68 7.89
N GLY A 103 8.29 -13.59 7.47
CA GLY A 103 8.09 -13.87 6.06
C GLY A 103 7.44 -12.71 5.31
N SER A 104 7.49 -12.82 3.98
CA SER A 104 6.89 -11.82 3.08
C SER A 104 5.67 -12.38 2.34
N ASP A 105 5.06 -13.45 2.86
CA ASP A 105 3.79 -13.93 2.34
C ASP A 105 2.65 -13.01 2.77
N ALA A 106 1.50 -13.15 2.12
CA ALA A 106 0.36 -12.26 2.33
C ALA A 106 -0.12 -12.26 3.78
N GLU A 107 -0.11 -13.41 4.46
CA GLU A 107 -0.56 -13.51 5.84
C GLU A 107 0.40 -12.84 6.82
N ALA A 108 1.71 -13.02 6.61
CA ALA A 108 2.73 -12.40 7.45
C ALA A 108 2.69 -10.88 7.33
N ILE A 109 2.60 -10.37 6.10
CA ILE A 109 2.49 -8.94 5.84
C ILE A 109 1.24 -8.37 6.50
N LYS A 110 0.10 -9.01 6.32
CA LYS A 110 -1.17 -8.58 6.91
C LYS A 110 -1.10 -8.58 8.44
N SER A 111 -0.49 -9.59 9.04
CA SER A 111 -0.35 -9.69 10.49
C SER A 111 0.45 -8.52 11.05
N VAL A 112 1.57 -8.17 10.43
CA VAL A 112 2.39 -7.03 10.86
C VAL A 112 1.64 -5.72 10.66
N LEU A 113 1.09 -5.49 9.49
CA LEU A 113 0.46 -4.21 9.16
C LEU A 113 -0.85 -3.98 9.90
N SER A 114 -1.52 -5.04 10.35
CA SER A 114 -2.72 -4.91 11.18
C SER A 114 -2.42 -4.36 12.56
N GLN A 115 -1.20 -4.59 13.07
CA GLN A 115 -0.82 -4.18 14.42
C GLN A 115 -0.28 -2.76 14.50
N TYR A 116 0.26 -2.23 13.42
CA TYR A 116 1.03 -0.98 13.44
C TYR A 116 0.47 0.05 12.46
N THR A 117 -0.46 0.88 12.95
CA THR A 117 -1.09 1.95 12.15
C THR A 117 -0.04 2.92 11.60
N TRP A 118 0.95 3.29 12.41
CA TRP A 118 2.01 4.22 12.01
C TRP A 118 2.87 3.65 10.87
N LEU A 119 3.05 2.32 10.84
CA LEU A 119 3.81 1.68 9.77
C LEU A 119 3.05 1.72 8.45
N ARG A 120 1.73 1.46 8.49
CA ARG A 120 0.86 1.60 7.31
C ARG A 120 0.94 3.01 6.73
N LYS A 121 0.91 4.02 7.60
CA LYS A 121 1.01 5.41 7.17
C LYS A 121 2.33 5.70 6.46
N GLN A 122 3.44 5.23 6.99
CA GLN A 122 4.73 5.41 6.34
C GLN A 122 4.78 4.73 4.97
N ILE A 123 4.24 3.52 4.86
CA ILE A 123 4.15 2.80 3.60
C ILE A 123 3.34 3.60 2.58
N MET A 124 2.19 4.11 2.98
CA MET A 124 1.32 4.90 2.09
C MET A 124 1.99 6.20 1.66
N ASP A 125 2.64 6.91 2.58
CA ASP A 125 3.34 8.15 2.27
C ASP A 125 4.49 7.91 1.28
N GLU A 126 5.28 6.86 1.47
CA GLU A 126 6.37 6.51 0.57
C GLU A 126 5.86 6.05 -0.79
N ALA A 127 4.76 5.30 -0.82
CA ALA A 127 4.16 4.82 -2.07
C ALA A 127 3.54 5.96 -2.88
N ALA A 128 3.07 7.02 -2.22
CA ALA A 128 2.49 8.19 -2.86
C ALA A 128 3.55 9.17 -3.39
N GLU A 129 4.80 9.05 -2.93
CA GLU A 129 5.89 9.92 -3.39
C GLU A 129 6.41 9.44 -4.75
N GLU A 130 6.01 10.13 -5.80
CA GLU A 130 6.31 9.73 -7.19
C GLU A 130 7.81 9.66 -7.47
N GLN A 131 8.60 10.55 -6.88
CA GLN A 131 10.04 10.60 -7.10
C GLN A 131 10.75 9.30 -6.74
N ASN A 132 10.19 8.53 -5.80
CA ASN A 132 10.76 7.25 -5.40
C ASN A 132 10.81 6.22 -6.53
N PHE A 133 9.98 6.40 -7.57
CA PHE A 133 9.84 5.46 -8.67
C PHE A 133 10.49 5.94 -9.96
N PHE A 134 11.02 7.17 -9.98
CA PHE A 134 11.71 7.75 -11.12
C PHE A 134 13.23 7.81 -10.95
N LYS A 135 13.77 7.17 -9.94
CA LYS A 135 15.22 7.13 -9.71
C LYS A 135 15.88 6.23 -10.76
N ALA A 136 17.01 6.70 -11.24
CA ALA A 136 17.79 5.94 -12.21
C ALA A 136 18.38 4.68 -11.57
#